data_2e8e3943dbb1eeb4f067bdef369e2c38
#
_entry.id   2e8e3943dbb1eeb4f067bdef369e2c38
#
_cell.length_a   1.000
_cell.length_b   1.000
_cell.length_c   1.000
_cell.angle_alpha   90.00
_cell.angle_beta   90.00
_cell.angle_gamma   90.00
#
_symmetry.space_group_name_H-M   'P 1'
#
loop_
_entity.id
_entity.type
_entity.pdbx_description
1 polymer ?
#
loop_
_entity_poly.entity_id
_entity_poly.type
_entity_poly.pdbx_seq_one_letter_code
_entity_poly.pdbx_strand_id
1 'polypeptide(L)'
;MLYWLLFLKLQHYVAPFRIFRYVTFRTAFASLTALFTALIVGPLVIGRLRDFQIGQYIREEGPKAHQKKAGTPTMGGLLIVIAIIVPTLLWADLSNRFIWIAVFSTCAFAAIGFTDDYTKVTRRRNLGLTARAKLGLQIATSIVVASMLIAMQTYGMYSTKLIVPFFKQFRPDLVIGAWEHLPHLWPLAFVFFMGFVALVIVGSSNAVNLTDGLDGLAIGCTVIAAGALTVLTYVSGHATFATYLELQRMPQVAELTIFCGAMVGASIGFLWYNAHPADVFMGDVGSLALGGAIGTVAVIIKQELLLPFIGGVFVIEALSVILQVGSYKLRKKRIFKMAPIHHHFELLGWSESKVIVRFWIASLIFALFALTTLKLR
;
A
#
# COMPACT_ATOMS: atom_id res chain seq x y z
N MET A 1 -13.95 -6.79 15.95
CA MET A 1 -14.54 -6.71 17.30
C MET A 1 -16.04 -6.38 17.22
N LEU A 2 -16.46 -5.25 16.64
CA LEU A 2 -17.87 -4.89 16.48
C LEU A 2 -18.63 -5.91 15.61
N TYR A 3 -18.02 -6.43 14.54
CA TYR A 3 -18.60 -7.51 13.76
C TYR A 3 -18.99 -8.71 14.63
N TRP A 4 -18.09 -9.16 15.49
CA TRP A 4 -18.36 -10.27 16.42
C TRP A 4 -19.50 -9.95 17.39
N LEU A 5 -19.48 -8.74 17.96
CA LEU A 5 -20.50 -8.31 18.92
C LEU A 5 -21.87 -8.13 18.25
N LEU A 6 -21.94 -7.32 17.18
CA LEU A 6 -23.20 -6.92 16.56
C LEU A 6 -23.81 -8.08 15.75
N PHE A 7 -23.00 -8.75 14.93
CA PHE A 7 -23.52 -9.83 14.07
C PHE A 7 -23.54 -11.19 14.78
N LEU A 8 -22.45 -11.67 15.39
CA LEU A 8 -22.42 -13.03 15.93
C LEU A 8 -23.18 -13.16 17.25
N LYS A 9 -23.25 -12.11 18.08
CA LYS A 9 -23.91 -12.16 19.39
C LYS A 9 -25.29 -11.48 19.41
N LEU A 10 -25.38 -10.22 18.96
CA LEU A 10 -26.59 -9.42 19.16
C LEU A 10 -27.66 -9.54 18.07
N GLN A 11 -27.35 -10.11 16.88
CA GLN A 11 -28.33 -10.28 15.81
C GLN A 11 -29.57 -11.13 16.21
N HIS A 12 -29.41 -12.00 17.21
CA HIS A 12 -30.50 -12.83 17.71
C HIS A 12 -31.53 -12.04 18.53
N TYR A 13 -31.11 -10.92 19.13
CA TYR A 13 -31.94 -10.05 19.94
C TYR A 13 -32.43 -8.84 19.16
N VAL A 14 -31.62 -8.33 18.20
CA VAL A 14 -31.87 -7.11 17.42
C VAL A 14 -31.73 -7.41 15.95
N ALA A 15 -32.87 -7.66 15.27
CA ALA A 15 -32.90 -8.09 13.87
C ALA A 15 -32.12 -7.16 12.89
N PRO A 16 -32.13 -5.80 13.02
CA PRO A 16 -31.34 -4.90 12.18
C PRO A 16 -29.84 -5.20 12.15
N PHE A 17 -29.27 -5.81 13.18
CA PHE A 17 -27.85 -6.13 13.22
C PHE A 17 -27.41 -7.23 12.23
N ARG A 18 -28.37 -7.92 11.59
CA ARG A 18 -28.08 -8.84 10.48
C ARG A 18 -27.39 -8.15 9.28
N ILE A 19 -27.52 -6.82 9.15
CA ILE A 19 -26.88 -6.05 8.07
C ILE A 19 -25.36 -6.14 8.13
N PHE A 20 -24.78 -6.31 9.32
CA PHE A 20 -23.32 -6.47 9.50
C PHE A 20 -22.77 -7.80 8.95
N ARG A 21 -23.63 -8.71 8.47
CA ARG A 21 -23.19 -9.87 7.68
C ARG A 21 -22.56 -9.46 6.36
N TYR A 22 -23.05 -8.37 5.75
CA TYR A 22 -22.63 -7.95 4.42
C TYR A 22 -21.26 -7.26 4.46
N VAL A 23 -20.30 -7.79 3.69
CA VAL A 23 -18.95 -7.23 3.56
C VAL A 23 -19.01 -5.80 3.06
N THR A 24 -19.85 -5.51 2.06
CA THR A 24 -20.02 -4.15 1.49
C THR A 24 -20.44 -3.13 2.54
N PHE A 25 -21.39 -3.48 3.39
CA PHE A 25 -21.83 -2.62 4.49
C PHE A 25 -20.69 -2.35 5.48
N ARG A 26 -19.98 -3.41 5.90
CA ARG A 26 -18.84 -3.29 6.82
C ARG A 26 -17.69 -2.50 6.20
N THR A 27 -17.46 -2.64 4.88
CA THR A 27 -16.47 -1.85 4.15
C THR A 27 -16.77 -0.36 4.18
N ALA A 28 -18.04 0.02 3.91
CA ALA A 28 -18.45 1.41 3.99
C ALA A 28 -18.26 1.98 5.41
N PHE A 29 -18.66 1.21 6.44
CA PHE A 29 -18.47 1.63 7.83
C PHE A 29 -17.00 1.69 8.22
N ALA A 30 -16.16 0.76 7.75
CA ALA A 30 -14.71 0.79 7.97
C ALA A 30 -14.07 2.04 7.33
N SER A 31 -14.47 2.37 6.08
CA SER A 31 -13.99 3.58 5.40
C SER A 31 -14.41 4.85 6.14
N LEU A 32 -15.67 4.96 6.54
CA LEU A 32 -16.17 6.12 7.30
C LEU A 32 -15.48 6.22 8.68
N THR A 33 -15.36 5.10 9.40
CA THR A 33 -14.69 5.07 10.69
C THR A 33 -13.22 5.48 10.55
N ALA A 34 -12.53 5.02 9.50
CA ALA A 34 -11.15 5.40 9.22
C ALA A 34 -11.01 6.89 8.91
N LEU A 35 -11.90 7.41 8.05
CA LEU A 35 -11.97 8.84 7.73
C LEU A 35 -12.16 9.68 8.98
N PHE A 36 -13.20 9.38 9.78
CA PHE A 36 -13.47 10.14 11.01
C PHE A 36 -12.37 9.96 12.06
N THR A 37 -11.76 8.77 12.16
CA THR A 37 -10.60 8.58 13.05
C THR A 37 -9.46 9.51 12.65
N ALA A 38 -9.14 9.60 11.35
CA ALA A 38 -8.11 10.51 10.88
C ALA A 38 -8.48 11.98 11.14
N LEU A 39 -9.72 12.40 10.88
CA LEU A 39 -10.15 13.79 11.08
C LEU A 39 -10.20 14.19 12.57
N ILE A 40 -10.66 13.30 13.46
CA ILE A 40 -10.80 13.61 14.89
C ILE A 40 -9.46 13.52 15.62
N VAL A 41 -8.67 12.49 15.32
CA VAL A 41 -7.37 12.26 15.97
C VAL A 41 -6.26 13.12 15.35
N GLY A 42 -6.44 13.55 14.11
CA GLY A 42 -5.46 14.33 13.34
C GLY A 42 -4.92 15.54 14.08
N PRO A 43 -5.77 16.48 14.56
CA PRO A 43 -5.28 17.68 15.26
C PRO A 43 -4.45 17.34 16.50
N LEU A 44 -4.82 16.28 17.24
CA LEU A 44 -4.08 15.83 18.43
C LEU A 44 -2.68 15.31 18.05
N VAL A 45 -2.61 14.45 17.00
CA VAL A 45 -1.34 13.89 16.53
C VAL A 45 -0.45 15.00 15.98
N ILE A 46 -0.98 15.86 15.12
CA ILE A 46 -0.23 16.97 14.52
C ILE A 46 0.28 17.94 15.60
N GLY A 47 -0.56 18.28 16.58
CA GLY A 47 -0.14 19.09 17.71
C GLY A 47 1.04 18.49 18.47
N ARG A 48 0.95 17.21 18.84
CA ARG A 48 2.05 16.51 19.52
C ARG A 48 3.33 16.41 18.67
N LEU A 49 3.21 16.17 17.36
CA LEU A 49 4.38 16.15 16.47
C LEU A 49 5.06 17.52 16.40
N ARG A 50 4.30 18.62 16.45
CA ARG A 50 4.83 19.98 16.54
C ARG A 50 5.53 20.24 17.89
N ASP A 51 4.93 19.84 19.01
CA ASP A 51 5.48 20.02 20.36
C ASP A 51 6.82 19.29 20.52
N PHE A 52 6.96 18.12 19.94
CA PHE A 52 8.22 17.36 19.91
C PHE A 52 9.25 17.94 18.93
N GLN A 53 8.96 19.04 18.24
CA GLN A 53 9.82 19.65 17.22
C GLN A 53 10.25 18.65 16.12
N ILE A 54 9.37 17.74 15.79
CA ILE A 54 9.57 16.73 14.74
C ILE A 54 9.35 17.38 13.37
N GLY A 55 10.19 18.38 13.05
CA GLY A 55 10.17 19.05 11.75
C GLY A 55 11.09 18.36 10.74
N GLN A 56 10.71 18.42 9.48
CA GLN A 56 11.53 17.86 8.40
C GLN A 56 12.76 18.73 8.14
N TYR A 57 13.95 18.11 8.11
CA TYR A 57 15.16 18.73 7.60
C TYR A 57 15.18 18.67 6.07
N ILE A 58 14.98 19.81 5.41
CA ILE A 58 14.93 19.90 3.95
C ILE A 58 16.33 19.80 3.37
N ARG A 59 16.49 19.03 2.29
CA ARG A 59 17.76 18.95 1.56
C ARG A 59 18.06 20.27 0.85
N GLU A 60 19.28 20.79 0.98
CA GLU A 60 19.72 22.03 0.35
C GLU A 60 19.68 21.99 -1.18
N GLU A 61 19.77 20.79 -1.78
CA GLU A 61 19.80 20.55 -3.22
C GLU A 61 18.40 20.51 -3.88
N GLY A 62 17.30 20.69 -3.12
CA GLY A 62 15.93 20.65 -3.60
C GLY A 62 15.45 21.96 -4.25
N PRO A 63 14.28 21.95 -4.94
CA PRO A 63 13.68 23.18 -5.46
C PRO A 63 13.50 24.25 -4.36
N LYS A 64 13.83 25.51 -4.66
CA LYS A 64 13.76 26.63 -3.68
C LYS A 64 12.37 26.80 -3.04
N ALA A 65 11.30 26.40 -3.72
CA ALA A 65 9.94 26.41 -3.19
C ALA A 65 9.76 25.53 -1.93
N HIS A 66 10.52 24.44 -1.84
CA HIS A 66 10.46 23.51 -0.69
C HIS A 66 11.07 24.09 0.59
N GLN A 67 11.96 25.09 0.49
CA GLN A 67 12.54 25.75 1.68
C GLN A 67 11.47 26.47 2.53
N LYS A 68 10.36 26.90 1.93
CA LYS A 68 9.22 27.50 2.64
C LYS A 68 8.44 26.51 3.52
N LYS A 69 8.64 25.21 3.33
CA LYS A 69 7.99 24.13 4.07
C LYS A 69 8.76 23.73 5.35
N ALA A 70 9.86 24.45 5.65
CA ALA A 70 10.61 24.23 6.89
C ALA A 70 9.71 24.47 8.12
N GLY A 71 9.67 23.49 9.04
CA GLY A 71 8.83 23.55 10.23
C GLY A 71 7.51 22.77 10.16
N THR A 72 7.08 22.30 8.98
CA THR A 72 5.95 21.36 8.89
C THR A 72 6.36 20.03 9.55
N PRO A 73 5.54 19.49 10.49
CA PRO A 73 5.87 18.24 11.16
C PRO A 73 5.85 17.06 10.17
N THR A 74 6.75 16.11 10.38
CA THR A 74 6.80 14.84 9.67
C THR A 74 6.29 13.70 10.57
N MET A 75 6.30 12.44 10.08
CA MET A 75 5.77 11.25 10.76
C MET A 75 4.24 11.21 10.88
N GLY A 76 3.51 11.98 10.08
CA GLY A 76 2.04 11.91 9.98
C GLY A 76 1.51 10.53 9.60
N GLY A 77 2.36 9.67 9.08
CA GLY A 77 2.05 8.27 8.80
C GLY A 77 1.55 7.48 10.01
N LEU A 78 1.88 7.88 11.24
CA LEU A 78 1.30 7.29 12.45
C LEU A 78 -0.22 7.42 12.47
N LEU A 79 -0.74 8.59 12.08
CA LEU A 79 -2.19 8.81 11.97
C LEU A 79 -2.82 7.87 10.94
N ILE A 80 -2.17 7.69 9.78
CA ILE A 80 -2.63 6.80 8.71
C ILE A 80 -2.72 5.36 9.25
N VAL A 81 -1.66 4.87 9.88
CA VAL A 81 -1.61 3.49 10.40
C VAL A 81 -2.70 3.25 11.45
N ILE A 82 -2.87 4.17 12.39
CA ILE A 82 -3.95 4.08 13.41
C ILE A 82 -5.32 4.06 12.71
N ALA A 83 -5.54 4.95 11.74
CA ALA A 83 -6.78 5.07 11.03
C ALA A 83 -7.09 3.88 10.09
N ILE A 84 -6.10 3.07 9.71
CA ILE A 84 -6.30 1.80 8.99
C ILE A 84 -6.57 0.66 9.99
N ILE A 85 -5.70 0.50 10.98
CA ILE A 85 -5.71 -0.67 11.86
C ILE A 85 -6.94 -0.70 12.77
N VAL A 86 -7.28 0.43 13.41
CA VAL A 86 -8.41 0.47 14.35
C VAL A 86 -9.74 0.11 13.66
N PRO A 87 -10.14 0.72 12.54
CA PRO A 87 -11.38 0.33 11.84
C PRO A 87 -11.34 -1.09 11.31
N THR A 88 -10.18 -1.56 10.83
CA THR A 88 -10.03 -2.96 10.39
C THR A 88 -10.33 -3.92 11.54
N LEU A 89 -9.74 -3.72 12.72
CA LEU A 89 -9.98 -4.57 13.89
C LEU A 89 -11.42 -4.48 14.41
N LEU A 90 -12.08 -3.34 14.23
CA LEU A 90 -13.48 -3.16 14.62
C LEU A 90 -14.45 -3.91 13.68
N TRP A 91 -14.27 -3.80 12.37
CA TRP A 91 -15.25 -4.21 11.38
C TRP A 91 -14.95 -5.52 10.67
N ALA A 92 -13.67 -5.96 10.56
CA ALA A 92 -13.33 -7.22 9.93
C ALA A 92 -13.64 -8.43 10.81
N ASP A 93 -13.80 -9.57 10.17
CA ASP A 93 -13.83 -10.87 10.84
C ASP A 93 -12.40 -11.25 11.26
N LEU A 94 -12.13 -11.17 12.54
CA LEU A 94 -10.81 -11.45 13.11
C LEU A 94 -10.45 -12.95 13.13
N SER A 95 -11.36 -13.84 12.77
CA SER A 95 -11.03 -15.24 12.51
C SER A 95 -10.32 -15.44 11.17
N ASN A 96 -10.40 -14.46 10.29
CA ASN A 96 -9.77 -14.49 8.98
C ASN A 96 -8.25 -14.20 9.07
N ARG A 97 -7.44 -15.19 8.69
CA ARG A 97 -5.98 -15.10 8.79
C ARG A 97 -5.36 -14.07 7.84
N PHE A 98 -5.97 -13.80 6.68
CA PHE A 98 -5.47 -12.80 5.74
C PHE A 98 -5.53 -11.37 6.29
N ILE A 99 -6.52 -11.07 7.15
CA ILE A 99 -6.57 -9.79 7.87
C ILE A 99 -5.33 -9.61 8.73
N TRP A 100 -4.92 -10.66 9.47
CA TRP A 100 -3.74 -10.58 10.33
C TRP A 100 -2.44 -10.45 9.53
N ILE A 101 -2.34 -11.07 8.36
CA ILE A 101 -1.19 -10.90 7.46
C ILE A 101 -1.11 -9.45 6.97
N ALA A 102 -2.24 -8.85 6.55
CA ALA A 102 -2.29 -7.45 6.10
C ALA A 102 -1.96 -6.48 7.24
N VAL A 103 -2.53 -6.69 8.44
CA VAL A 103 -2.25 -5.90 9.65
C VAL A 103 -0.78 -6.02 10.04
N PHE A 104 -0.24 -7.23 10.10
CA PHE A 104 1.17 -7.47 10.42
C PHE A 104 2.10 -6.74 9.46
N SER A 105 1.89 -6.93 8.15
CA SER A 105 2.71 -6.27 7.13
C SER A 105 2.67 -4.75 7.27
N THR A 106 1.47 -4.17 7.40
CA THR A 106 1.30 -2.72 7.55
C THR A 106 2.04 -2.19 8.78
N CYS A 107 1.88 -2.84 9.93
CA CYS A 107 2.54 -2.44 11.18
C CYS A 107 4.06 -2.62 11.11
N ALA A 108 4.55 -3.70 10.50
CA ALA A 108 5.99 -3.96 10.39
C ALA A 108 6.67 -2.93 9.46
N PHE A 109 6.07 -2.62 8.30
CA PHE A 109 6.58 -1.57 7.42
C PHE A 109 6.46 -0.18 8.05
N ALA A 110 5.40 0.09 8.82
CA ALA A 110 5.28 1.31 9.62
C ALA A 110 6.39 1.42 10.66
N ALA A 111 6.73 0.33 11.35
CA ALA A 111 7.81 0.31 12.34
C ALA A 111 9.19 0.57 11.71
N ILE A 112 9.44 0.03 10.50
CA ILE A 112 10.66 0.33 9.74
C ILE A 112 10.71 1.82 9.41
N GLY A 113 9.63 2.39 8.88
CA GLY A 113 9.54 3.82 8.58
C GLY A 113 9.67 4.69 9.82
N PHE A 114 9.04 4.29 10.92
CA PHE A 114 9.15 4.98 12.21
C PHE A 114 10.61 5.03 12.70
N THR A 115 11.31 3.91 12.63
CA THR A 115 12.72 3.83 13.04
C THR A 115 13.60 4.73 12.17
N ASP A 116 13.31 4.79 10.86
CA ASP A 116 14.02 5.66 9.92
C ASP A 116 13.78 7.15 10.24
N ASP A 117 12.52 7.56 10.34
CA ASP A 117 12.15 8.95 10.63
C ASP A 117 12.58 9.39 12.03
N TYR A 118 12.40 8.53 13.04
CA TYR A 118 12.86 8.81 14.42
C TYR A 118 14.37 9.00 14.48
N THR A 119 15.13 8.21 13.72
CA THR A 119 16.59 8.34 13.65
C THR A 119 17.00 9.66 13.01
N LYS A 120 16.30 10.13 11.96
CA LYS A 120 16.54 11.43 11.31
C LYS A 120 16.32 12.58 12.31
N VAL A 121 15.21 12.52 13.04
CA VAL A 121 14.84 13.57 14.02
C VAL A 121 15.82 13.62 15.18
N THR A 122 16.11 12.46 15.82
CA THR A 122 16.96 12.38 17.01
C THR A 122 18.40 12.81 16.73
N ARG A 123 18.92 12.41 15.55
CA ARG A 123 20.29 12.75 15.14
C ARG A 123 20.41 14.10 14.44
N ARG A 124 19.29 14.83 14.26
CA ARG A 124 19.21 16.12 13.54
C ARG A 124 19.93 16.08 12.18
N ARG A 125 19.75 14.99 11.42
CA ARG A 125 20.40 14.73 10.13
C ARG A 125 19.37 14.23 9.13
N ASN A 126 19.60 14.52 7.83
CA ASN A 126 18.78 14.00 6.74
C ASN A 126 18.96 12.47 6.50
N LEU A 127 19.88 11.82 7.22
CA LEU A 127 20.20 10.40 7.09
C LEU A 127 19.56 9.63 8.26
N GLY A 128 18.58 8.79 7.95
CA GLY A 128 17.96 7.83 8.86
C GLY A 128 18.74 6.52 8.93
N LEU A 129 18.05 5.41 8.75
CA LEU A 129 18.66 4.09 8.60
C LEU A 129 19.56 4.04 7.35
N THR A 130 20.61 3.23 7.40
CA THR A 130 21.39 2.97 6.18
C THR A 130 20.49 2.27 5.14
N ALA A 131 20.70 2.55 3.85
CA ALA A 131 19.91 1.95 2.77
C ALA A 131 19.93 0.41 2.84
N ARG A 132 21.06 -0.19 3.22
CA ARG A 132 21.20 -1.65 3.39
C ARG A 132 20.36 -2.17 4.56
N ALA A 133 20.37 -1.49 5.71
CA ALA A 133 19.56 -1.88 6.88
C ALA A 133 18.07 -1.74 6.59
N LYS A 134 17.63 -0.63 6.00
CA LYS A 134 16.24 -0.39 5.59
C LYS A 134 15.76 -1.48 4.63
N LEU A 135 16.51 -1.74 3.57
CA LEU A 135 16.20 -2.79 2.59
C LEU A 135 16.19 -4.19 3.22
N GLY A 136 17.18 -4.50 4.08
CA GLY A 136 17.25 -5.78 4.79
C GLY A 136 16.03 -6.05 5.67
N LEU A 137 15.56 -5.04 6.42
CA LEU A 137 14.36 -5.15 7.26
C LEU A 137 13.08 -5.33 6.41
N GLN A 138 12.97 -4.61 5.29
CA GLN A 138 11.85 -4.75 4.34
C GLN A 138 11.82 -6.16 3.73
N ILE A 139 12.97 -6.70 3.29
CA ILE A 139 13.08 -8.05 2.75
C ILE A 139 12.73 -9.08 3.83
N ALA A 140 13.26 -8.95 5.05
CA ALA A 140 12.96 -9.85 6.15
C ALA A 140 11.46 -9.88 6.47
N THR A 141 10.80 -8.72 6.56
CA THR A 141 9.35 -8.62 6.74
C THR A 141 8.60 -9.31 5.60
N SER A 142 9.02 -9.10 4.36
CA SER A 142 8.37 -9.70 3.18
C SER A 142 8.55 -11.22 3.15
N ILE A 143 9.69 -11.75 3.60
CA ILE A 143 9.92 -13.20 3.74
C ILE A 143 8.99 -13.79 4.81
N VAL A 144 8.77 -13.09 5.93
CA VAL A 144 7.80 -13.54 6.94
C VAL A 144 6.40 -13.59 6.35
N VAL A 145 5.97 -12.56 5.61
CA VAL A 145 4.67 -12.56 4.91
C VAL A 145 4.58 -13.73 3.92
N ALA A 146 5.61 -13.96 3.10
CA ALA A 146 5.66 -15.08 2.16
C ALA A 146 5.54 -16.43 2.88
N SER A 147 6.25 -16.60 4.01
CA SER A 147 6.18 -17.80 4.83
C SER A 147 4.78 -18.05 5.41
N MET A 148 4.11 -16.98 5.86
CA MET A 148 2.71 -17.08 6.31
C MET A 148 1.78 -17.50 5.16
N LEU A 149 1.98 -17.01 3.94
CA LEU A 149 1.19 -17.38 2.77
C LEU A 149 1.43 -18.84 2.35
N ILE A 150 2.67 -19.31 2.40
CA ILE A 150 2.99 -20.71 2.16
C ILE A 150 2.31 -21.60 3.22
N ALA A 151 2.34 -21.22 4.49
CA ALA A 151 1.59 -21.93 5.53
C ALA A 151 0.08 -21.94 5.25
N MET A 152 -0.50 -20.87 4.65
CA MET A 152 -1.90 -20.89 4.22
C MET A 152 -2.14 -21.84 3.04
N GLN A 153 -1.16 -22.04 2.17
CA GLN A 153 -1.25 -23.00 1.07
C GLN A 153 -1.34 -24.43 1.57
N THR A 154 -0.59 -24.82 2.62
CA THR A 154 -0.66 -26.18 3.19
C THR A 154 -2.05 -26.49 3.75
N TYR A 155 -2.82 -25.47 4.13
CA TYR A 155 -4.23 -25.61 4.55
C TYR A 155 -5.24 -25.44 3.39
N GLY A 156 -4.79 -25.36 2.15
CA GLY A 156 -5.66 -25.16 0.98
C GLY A 156 -6.33 -23.79 0.90
N MET A 157 -5.86 -22.79 1.69
CA MET A 157 -6.45 -21.47 1.75
C MET A 157 -5.82 -20.47 0.78
N TYR A 158 -4.63 -20.77 0.25
CA TYR A 158 -3.87 -19.92 -0.65
C TYR A 158 -3.32 -20.76 -1.80
N SER A 159 -3.05 -20.13 -2.94
CA SER A 159 -2.44 -20.78 -4.11
C SER A 159 -1.21 -19.99 -4.54
N THR A 160 -0.13 -20.68 -4.86
CA THR A 160 1.10 -20.08 -5.42
C THR A 160 1.03 -19.89 -6.93
N LYS A 161 -0.08 -20.28 -7.57
CA LYS A 161 -0.31 -20.06 -9.00
C LYS A 161 -0.39 -18.56 -9.29
N LEU A 162 0.37 -18.13 -10.29
CA LEU A 162 0.37 -16.75 -10.74
C LEU A 162 -0.80 -16.52 -11.70
N ILE A 163 -1.53 -15.43 -11.53
CA ILE A 163 -2.55 -15.01 -12.48
C ILE A 163 -1.92 -14.02 -13.44
N VAL A 164 -1.79 -14.44 -14.72
CA VAL A 164 -1.23 -13.57 -15.76
C VAL A 164 -2.37 -12.78 -16.41
N PRO A 165 -2.36 -11.44 -16.34
CA PRO A 165 -3.35 -10.61 -17.01
C PRO A 165 -3.42 -10.95 -18.52
N PHE A 166 -4.62 -10.93 -19.12
CA PHE A 166 -4.90 -11.22 -20.51
C PHE A 166 -4.74 -12.70 -20.94
N PHE A 167 -4.15 -13.58 -20.12
CA PHE A 167 -3.91 -14.99 -20.45
C PHE A 167 -4.63 -15.94 -19.48
N LYS A 168 -5.92 -16.24 -19.73
CA LYS A 168 -6.78 -17.04 -18.83
C LYS A 168 -6.22 -18.41 -18.49
N GLN A 169 -5.63 -19.10 -19.46
CA GLN A 169 -5.16 -20.48 -19.31
C GLN A 169 -3.72 -20.59 -18.81
N PHE A 170 -2.94 -19.52 -18.94
CA PHE A 170 -1.55 -19.51 -18.52
C PHE A 170 -1.44 -19.08 -17.05
N ARG A 171 -1.42 -20.08 -16.17
CA ARG A 171 -1.32 -19.88 -14.70
C ARG A 171 -0.15 -20.67 -14.15
N PRO A 172 1.10 -20.22 -14.36
CA PRO A 172 2.27 -20.91 -13.85
C PRO A 172 2.24 -20.97 -12.33
N ASP A 173 2.51 -22.15 -11.77
CA ASP A 173 2.68 -22.33 -10.33
C ASP A 173 4.13 -22.05 -9.96
N LEU A 174 4.34 -21.11 -9.04
CA LEU A 174 5.68 -20.70 -8.63
C LEU A 174 6.36 -21.70 -7.67
N VAL A 175 5.59 -22.58 -7.03
CA VAL A 175 6.11 -23.52 -6.04
C VAL A 175 5.88 -24.98 -6.41
N ILE A 176 4.65 -25.36 -6.73
CA ILE A 176 4.29 -26.79 -6.83
C ILE A 176 4.28 -27.27 -8.28
N GLY A 177 3.60 -26.54 -9.19
CA GLY A 177 3.34 -27.05 -10.53
C GLY A 177 4.56 -27.18 -11.43
N ALA A 178 5.54 -26.29 -11.31
CA ALA A 178 6.75 -26.31 -12.13
C ALA A 178 7.75 -27.41 -11.70
N TRP A 179 7.64 -27.90 -10.45
CA TRP A 179 8.66 -28.73 -9.80
C TRP A 179 8.13 -30.09 -9.34
N GLU A 180 6.87 -30.40 -9.60
CA GLU A 180 6.27 -31.72 -9.28
C GLU A 180 7.07 -32.90 -9.85
N HIS A 181 7.68 -32.72 -11.02
CA HIS A 181 8.52 -33.72 -11.68
C HIS A 181 9.97 -33.73 -11.22
N LEU A 182 10.40 -32.76 -10.40
CA LEU A 182 11.76 -32.56 -9.94
C LEU A 182 11.80 -32.27 -8.41
N PRO A 183 11.44 -33.26 -7.56
CA PRO A 183 11.27 -33.02 -6.12
C PRO A 183 12.53 -32.54 -5.39
N HIS A 184 13.72 -32.80 -5.92
CA HIS A 184 14.99 -32.29 -5.35
C HIS A 184 15.19 -30.78 -5.56
N LEU A 185 14.45 -30.13 -6.46
CA LEU A 185 14.50 -28.68 -6.69
C LEU A 185 13.45 -27.89 -5.90
N TRP A 186 12.64 -28.57 -5.06
CA TRP A 186 11.64 -27.94 -4.23
C TRP A 186 12.16 -26.76 -3.36
N PRO A 187 13.37 -26.81 -2.73
CA PRO A 187 13.88 -25.67 -1.98
C PRO A 187 14.10 -24.43 -2.86
N LEU A 188 14.51 -24.63 -4.12
CA LEU A 188 14.73 -23.53 -5.06
C LEU A 188 13.42 -22.84 -5.43
N ALA A 189 12.34 -23.60 -5.63
CA ALA A 189 11.01 -23.03 -5.87
C ALA A 189 10.51 -22.17 -4.72
N PHE A 190 10.76 -22.59 -3.48
CA PHE A 190 10.46 -21.81 -2.29
C PHE A 190 11.24 -20.47 -2.25
N VAL A 191 12.54 -20.54 -2.48
CA VAL A 191 13.39 -19.33 -2.52
C VAL A 191 12.92 -18.38 -3.61
N PHE A 192 12.58 -18.92 -4.78
CA PHE A 192 12.04 -18.13 -5.89
C PHE A 192 10.71 -17.44 -5.53
N PHE A 193 9.77 -18.17 -4.93
CA PHE A 193 8.50 -17.59 -4.48
C PHE A 193 8.71 -16.50 -3.41
N MET A 194 9.54 -16.76 -2.41
CA MET A 194 9.89 -15.77 -1.38
C MET A 194 10.53 -14.53 -1.99
N GLY A 195 11.45 -14.71 -2.94
CA GLY A 195 12.08 -13.60 -3.66
C GLY A 195 11.09 -12.80 -4.49
N PHE A 196 10.14 -13.48 -5.16
CA PHE A 196 9.09 -12.84 -5.93
C PHE A 196 8.14 -12.02 -5.03
N VAL A 197 7.67 -12.59 -3.93
CA VAL A 197 6.83 -11.87 -2.95
C VAL A 197 7.59 -10.67 -2.36
N ALA A 198 8.86 -10.86 -2.00
CA ALA A 198 9.69 -9.77 -1.51
C ALA A 198 9.86 -8.67 -2.56
N LEU A 199 10.07 -9.02 -3.84
CA LEU A 199 10.15 -8.05 -4.94
C LEU A 199 8.87 -7.22 -5.05
N VAL A 200 7.70 -7.86 -4.98
CA VAL A 200 6.40 -7.16 -5.07
C VAL A 200 6.19 -6.23 -3.88
N ILE A 201 6.36 -6.73 -2.65
CA ILE A 201 6.05 -5.95 -1.44
C ILE A 201 7.08 -4.83 -1.24
N VAL A 202 8.37 -5.13 -1.33
CA VAL A 202 9.46 -4.14 -1.18
C VAL A 202 9.43 -3.13 -2.32
N GLY A 203 9.19 -3.60 -3.55
CA GLY A 203 9.03 -2.75 -4.73
C GLY A 203 7.90 -1.76 -4.55
N SER A 204 6.71 -2.23 -4.14
CA SER A 204 5.55 -1.39 -3.86
C SER A 204 5.82 -0.40 -2.73
N SER A 205 6.42 -0.86 -1.62
CA SER A 205 6.75 -0.02 -0.47
C SER A 205 7.68 1.14 -0.86
N ASN A 206 8.77 0.83 -1.57
CA ASN A 206 9.71 1.87 -1.98
C ASN A 206 9.17 2.77 -3.11
N ALA A 207 8.30 2.26 -3.99
CA ALA A 207 7.69 3.05 -5.05
C ALA A 207 6.75 4.12 -4.46
N VAL A 208 5.93 3.78 -3.47
CA VAL A 208 5.10 4.75 -2.74
C VAL A 208 5.98 5.76 -2.00
N ASN A 209 7.06 5.31 -1.36
CA ASN A 209 7.99 6.20 -0.65
C ASN A 209 8.69 7.19 -1.59
N LEU A 210 9.08 6.76 -2.79
CA LEU A 210 9.67 7.65 -3.81
C LEU A 210 8.66 8.68 -4.36
N THR A 211 7.37 8.36 -4.34
CA THR A 211 6.30 9.25 -4.79
C THR A 211 5.94 10.32 -3.75
N ASP A 212 6.32 10.12 -2.48
CA ASP A 212 6.03 11.04 -1.36
C ASP A 212 6.97 12.26 -1.35
N GLY A 213 7.04 12.96 -2.49
CA GLY A 213 7.87 14.15 -2.66
C GLY A 213 7.10 15.47 -2.75
N LEU A 214 5.78 15.42 -2.99
CA LEU A 214 4.90 16.59 -3.06
C LEU A 214 3.67 16.40 -2.16
N ASP A 215 3.16 17.50 -1.61
CA ASP A 215 2.03 17.54 -0.70
C ASP A 215 0.79 16.91 -1.32
N GLY A 216 0.28 15.81 -0.74
CA GLY A 216 -0.91 15.12 -1.24
C GLY A 216 -0.69 14.18 -2.44
N LEU A 217 0.49 14.16 -3.07
CA LEU A 217 0.73 13.35 -4.27
C LEU A 217 0.61 11.86 -3.98
N ALA A 218 1.44 11.33 -3.08
CA ALA A 218 1.48 9.90 -2.77
C ALA A 218 0.17 9.41 -2.14
N ILE A 219 -0.39 10.18 -1.21
CA ILE A 219 -1.63 9.78 -0.53
C ILE A 219 -2.84 9.79 -1.48
N GLY A 220 -2.94 10.77 -2.39
CA GLY A 220 -4.01 10.81 -3.38
C GLY A 220 -3.93 9.65 -4.38
N CYS A 221 -2.73 9.31 -4.87
CA CYS A 221 -2.53 8.11 -5.68
C CYS A 221 -2.87 6.83 -4.89
N THR A 222 -2.59 6.81 -3.58
CA THR A 222 -2.93 5.68 -2.70
C THR A 222 -4.45 5.52 -2.55
N VAL A 223 -5.24 6.60 -2.43
CA VAL A 223 -6.71 6.52 -2.43
C VAL A 223 -7.22 5.77 -3.65
N ILE A 224 -6.67 6.09 -4.82
CA ILE A 224 -7.08 5.48 -6.10
C ILE A 224 -6.66 4.01 -6.17
N ALA A 225 -5.42 3.69 -5.83
CA ALA A 225 -4.91 2.33 -5.85
C ALA A 225 -5.64 1.43 -4.82
N ALA A 226 -5.85 1.92 -3.59
CA ALA A 226 -6.61 1.23 -2.56
C ALA A 226 -8.08 1.03 -2.95
N GLY A 227 -8.70 2.02 -3.62
CA GLY A 227 -10.04 1.90 -4.20
C GLY A 227 -10.12 0.77 -5.22
N ALA A 228 -9.17 0.69 -6.15
CA ALA A 228 -9.10 -0.41 -7.12
C ALA A 228 -8.90 -1.77 -6.43
N LEU A 229 -8.04 -1.85 -5.41
CA LEU A 229 -7.87 -3.07 -4.61
C LEU A 229 -9.12 -3.44 -3.83
N THR A 230 -9.90 -2.46 -3.34
CA THR A 230 -11.20 -2.70 -2.69
C THR A 230 -12.18 -3.40 -3.65
N VAL A 231 -12.24 -2.95 -4.90
CA VAL A 231 -13.07 -3.59 -5.93
C VAL A 231 -12.55 -5.00 -6.22
N LEU A 232 -11.25 -5.18 -6.41
CA LEU A 232 -10.65 -6.46 -6.75
C LEU A 232 -10.80 -7.50 -5.64
N THR A 233 -10.62 -7.13 -4.39
CA THR A 233 -10.83 -8.01 -3.23
C THR A 233 -12.28 -8.45 -3.11
N TYR A 234 -13.22 -7.52 -3.30
CA TYR A 234 -14.64 -7.82 -3.27
C TYR A 234 -15.05 -8.78 -4.38
N VAL A 235 -14.66 -8.49 -5.61
CA VAL A 235 -15.01 -9.29 -6.79
C VAL A 235 -14.40 -10.69 -6.71
N SER A 236 -13.14 -10.83 -6.29
CA SER A 236 -12.47 -12.13 -6.13
C SER A 236 -13.08 -12.98 -5.01
N GLY A 237 -13.64 -12.35 -3.98
CA GLY A 237 -14.29 -13.04 -2.88
C GLY A 237 -15.76 -13.41 -3.13
N HIS A 238 -16.46 -12.66 -4.01
CA HIS A 238 -17.90 -12.81 -4.24
C HIS A 238 -18.20 -13.91 -5.27
N ALA A 239 -19.05 -14.88 -4.91
CA ALA A 239 -19.33 -16.04 -5.75
C ALA A 239 -19.81 -15.68 -7.18
N THR A 240 -20.86 -14.85 -7.27
CA THR A 240 -21.47 -14.48 -8.54
C THR A 240 -20.51 -13.69 -9.44
N PHE A 241 -19.82 -12.68 -8.87
CA PHE A 241 -18.89 -11.86 -9.66
C PHE A 241 -17.65 -12.63 -10.06
N ALA A 242 -17.07 -13.47 -9.19
CA ALA A 242 -15.94 -14.29 -9.55
C ALA A 242 -16.29 -15.27 -10.68
N THR A 243 -17.47 -15.90 -10.64
CA THR A 243 -17.95 -16.78 -11.71
C THR A 243 -18.20 -16.01 -13.02
N TYR A 244 -18.89 -14.86 -12.95
CA TYR A 244 -19.19 -14.03 -14.13
C TYR A 244 -17.93 -13.52 -14.84
N LEU A 245 -16.92 -13.15 -14.05
CA LEU A 245 -15.64 -12.63 -14.56
C LEU A 245 -14.59 -13.75 -14.81
N GLU A 246 -14.97 -15.02 -14.57
CA GLU A 246 -14.08 -16.17 -14.71
C GLU A 246 -12.79 -16.07 -13.87
N LEU A 247 -12.89 -15.41 -12.71
CA LEU A 247 -11.79 -15.27 -11.77
C LEU A 247 -11.67 -16.51 -10.87
N GLN A 248 -10.47 -16.76 -10.36
CA GLN A 248 -10.30 -17.72 -9.28
C GLN A 248 -11.04 -17.21 -8.04
N ARG A 249 -12.12 -17.92 -7.67
CA ARG A 249 -12.87 -17.58 -6.47
C ARG A 249 -12.05 -17.85 -5.22
N MET A 250 -11.88 -16.84 -4.38
CA MET A 250 -11.18 -16.89 -3.10
C MET A 250 -12.07 -16.30 -2.00
N PRO A 251 -13.02 -17.06 -1.42
CA PRO A 251 -14.02 -16.51 -0.49
C PRO A 251 -13.42 -15.76 0.70
N GLN A 252 -12.27 -16.23 1.17
CA GLN A 252 -11.61 -15.66 2.35
C GLN A 252 -11.01 -14.27 2.11
N VAL A 253 -10.67 -13.93 0.85
CA VAL A 253 -10.12 -12.60 0.55
C VAL A 253 -11.19 -11.50 0.54
N ALA A 254 -12.49 -11.85 0.57
CA ALA A 254 -13.57 -10.88 0.71
C ALA A 254 -13.41 -9.97 1.94
N GLU A 255 -12.88 -10.50 3.04
CA GLU A 255 -12.65 -9.70 4.25
C GLU A 255 -11.59 -8.60 4.06
N LEU A 256 -10.64 -8.79 3.13
CA LEU A 256 -9.65 -7.76 2.81
C LEU A 256 -10.29 -6.52 2.18
N THR A 257 -11.52 -6.62 1.64
CA THR A 257 -12.28 -5.46 1.17
C THR A 257 -12.48 -4.43 2.29
N ILE A 258 -12.66 -4.89 3.54
CA ILE A 258 -12.82 -4.03 4.71
C ILE A 258 -11.50 -3.33 5.04
N PHE A 259 -10.39 -4.04 4.97
CA PHE A 259 -9.04 -3.48 5.16
C PHE A 259 -8.71 -2.44 4.07
N CYS A 260 -8.97 -2.76 2.80
CA CYS A 260 -8.76 -1.82 1.69
C CYS A 260 -9.68 -0.60 1.80
N GLY A 261 -10.94 -0.79 2.21
CA GLY A 261 -11.87 0.30 2.48
C GLY A 261 -11.41 1.19 3.63
N ALA A 262 -10.88 0.62 4.71
CA ALA A 262 -10.27 1.38 5.79
C ALA A 262 -9.04 2.17 5.29
N MET A 263 -8.23 1.59 4.41
CA MET A 263 -7.09 2.27 3.79
C MET A 263 -7.54 3.46 2.93
N VAL A 264 -8.64 3.33 2.16
CA VAL A 264 -9.24 4.44 1.41
C VAL A 264 -9.67 5.55 2.36
N GLY A 265 -10.46 5.22 3.39
CA GLY A 265 -10.98 6.19 4.35
C GLY A 265 -9.86 6.92 5.12
N ALA A 266 -8.86 6.17 5.60
CA ALA A 266 -7.70 6.72 6.28
C ALA A 266 -6.89 7.66 5.38
N SER A 267 -6.70 7.28 4.11
CA SER A 267 -5.98 8.08 3.13
C SER A 267 -6.70 9.38 2.80
N ILE A 268 -8.02 9.35 2.63
CA ILE A 268 -8.83 10.57 2.41
C ILE A 268 -8.78 11.46 3.65
N GLY A 269 -8.91 10.89 4.86
CA GLY A 269 -8.85 11.66 6.10
C GLY A 269 -7.47 12.28 6.35
N PHE A 270 -6.38 11.58 5.99
CA PHE A 270 -5.05 12.15 6.06
C PHE A 270 -4.81 13.21 4.99
N LEU A 271 -5.34 13.02 3.79
CA LEU A 271 -5.25 14.00 2.69
C LEU A 271 -5.82 15.36 3.09
N TRP A 272 -6.80 15.41 3.99
CA TRP A 272 -7.33 16.66 4.54
C TRP A 272 -6.24 17.56 5.12
N TYR A 273 -5.25 16.99 5.78
CA TYR A 273 -4.13 17.71 6.40
C TYR A 273 -2.88 17.74 5.53
N ASN A 274 -2.77 16.83 4.56
CA ASN A 274 -1.60 16.72 3.69
C ASN A 274 -1.80 17.37 2.32
N ALA A 275 -3.01 17.86 2.00
CA ALA A 275 -3.27 18.63 0.78
C ALA A 275 -2.42 19.90 0.75
N HIS A 276 -1.97 20.29 -0.44
CA HIS A 276 -1.12 21.47 -0.61
C HIS A 276 -1.85 22.80 -0.26
N PRO A 277 -1.27 23.66 0.62
CA PRO A 277 -0.05 23.49 1.41
C PRO A 277 -0.26 22.58 2.63
N ALA A 278 0.63 21.60 2.85
CA ALA A 278 0.44 20.57 3.86
C ALA A 278 0.66 21.07 5.30
N ASP A 279 -0.25 20.68 6.20
CA ASP A 279 -0.12 20.87 7.67
C ASP A 279 0.80 19.82 8.32
N VAL A 280 0.96 18.65 7.67
CA VAL A 280 1.78 17.53 8.13
C VAL A 280 2.26 16.69 6.95
N PHE A 281 3.52 16.22 7.00
CA PHE A 281 4.07 15.30 6.04
C PHE A 281 3.88 13.85 6.49
N MET A 282 3.66 12.96 5.49
CA MET A 282 3.43 11.55 5.75
C MET A 282 4.68 10.87 6.34
N GLY A 283 5.85 11.14 5.78
CA GLY A 283 7.12 10.54 6.16
C GLY A 283 7.24 9.08 5.77
N ASP A 284 8.38 8.48 6.13
CA ASP A 284 8.66 7.08 5.82
C ASP A 284 7.71 6.12 6.58
N VAL A 285 7.18 6.53 7.73
CA VAL A 285 6.18 5.76 8.49
C VAL A 285 4.97 5.43 7.63
N GLY A 286 4.40 6.45 6.98
CA GLY A 286 3.16 6.29 6.19
C GLY A 286 3.42 5.69 4.82
N SER A 287 4.42 6.21 4.11
CA SER A 287 4.68 5.80 2.74
C SER A 287 5.11 4.32 2.64
N LEU A 288 5.99 3.86 3.54
CA LEU A 288 6.39 2.45 3.58
C LEU A 288 5.23 1.54 4.00
N ALA A 289 4.44 1.96 5.00
CA ALA A 289 3.30 1.19 5.47
C ALA A 289 2.23 1.01 4.38
N LEU A 290 1.86 2.10 3.70
CA LEU A 290 0.87 2.06 2.61
C LEU A 290 1.35 1.22 1.43
N GLY A 291 2.59 1.42 0.99
CA GLY A 291 3.14 0.63 -0.10
C GLY A 291 3.31 -0.86 0.26
N GLY A 292 3.73 -1.17 1.50
CA GLY A 292 3.79 -2.53 2.02
C GLY A 292 2.40 -3.18 2.11
N ALA A 293 1.38 -2.43 2.56
CA ALA A 293 -0.01 -2.88 2.61
C ALA A 293 -0.56 -3.19 1.20
N ILE A 294 -0.38 -2.27 0.25
CA ILE A 294 -0.80 -2.43 -1.16
C ILE A 294 -0.14 -3.68 -1.77
N GLY A 295 1.18 -3.82 -1.63
CA GLY A 295 1.91 -4.98 -2.14
C GLY A 295 1.45 -6.29 -1.52
N THR A 296 1.23 -6.30 -0.19
CA THR A 296 0.75 -7.49 0.53
C THR A 296 -0.65 -7.90 0.10
N VAL A 297 -1.58 -6.96 -0.01
CA VAL A 297 -2.95 -7.25 -0.51
C VAL A 297 -2.88 -7.80 -1.93
N ALA A 298 -2.08 -7.19 -2.82
CA ALA A 298 -1.94 -7.65 -4.20
C ALA A 298 -1.44 -9.11 -4.28
N VAL A 299 -0.46 -9.47 -3.45
CA VAL A 299 0.05 -10.86 -3.36
C VAL A 299 -1.02 -11.81 -2.83
N ILE A 300 -1.77 -11.42 -1.78
CA ILE A 300 -2.83 -12.28 -1.22
C ILE A 300 -3.91 -12.57 -2.26
N ILE A 301 -4.34 -11.56 -3.02
CA ILE A 301 -5.42 -11.70 -4.02
C ILE A 301 -4.92 -12.12 -5.41
N LYS A 302 -3.64 -12.48 -5.52
CA LYS A 302 -3.04 -12.94 -6.79
C LYS A 302 -3.09 -11.90 -7.91
N GLN A 303 -2.86 -10.63 -7.56
CA GLN A 303 -2.85 -9.50 -8.49
C GLN A 303 -1.45 -8.88 -8.63
N GLU A 304 -0.42 -9.67 -8.40
CA GLU A 304 0.98 -9.23 -8.40
C GLU A 304 1.38 -8.59 -9.74
N LEU A 305 0.98 -9.24 -10.85
CA LEU A 305 1.28 -8.73 -12.19
C LEU A 305 0.35 -7.60 -12.64
N LEU A 306 -0.79 -7.44 -11.98
CA LEU A 306 -1.68 -6.31 -12.23
C LEU A 306 -1.30 -5.08 -11.39
N LEU A 307 -0.61 -5.28 -10.28
CA LEU A 307 -0.20 -4.21 -9.39
C LEU A 307 0.57 -3.07 -10.09
N PRO A 308 1.50 -3.32 -11.04
CA PRO A 308 2.14 -2.27 -11.81
C PRO A 308 1.18 -1.37 -12.59
N PHE A 309 0.02 -1.86 -12.97
CA PHE A 309 -1.03 -1.06 -13.61
C PHE A 309 -1.88 -0.33 -12.57
N ILE A 310 -2.30 -1.00 -11.48
CA ILE A 310 -3.04 -0.36 -10.38
C ILE A 310 -2.25 0.80 -9.79
N GLY A 311 -0.96 0.60 -9.57
CA GLY A 311 -0.01 1.57 -9.04
C GLY A 311 0.85 2.24 -10.11
N GLY A 312 0.31 2.47 -11.33
CA GLY A 312 1.11 2.90 -12.49
C GLY A 312 1.93 4.17 -12.25
N VAL A 313 1.39 5.13 -11.51
CA VAL A 313 2.13 6.35 -11.15
C VAL A 313 3.31 6.01 -10.24
N PHE A 314 3.13 5.16 -9.23
CA PHE A 314 4.22 4.72 -8.34
C PHE A 314 5.34 4.02 -9.11
N VAL A 315 4.94 3.20 -10.10
CA VAL A 315 5.90 2.50 -10.97
C VAL A 315 6.68 3.50 -11.85
N ILE A 316 6.00 4.48 -12.45
CA ILE A 316 6.65 5.51 -13.27
C ILE A 316 7.65 6.32 -12.43
N GLU A 317 7.27 6.70 -11.21
CA GLU A 317 8.15 7.40 -10.28
C GLU A 317 9.41 6.57 -9.96
N ALA A 318 9.23 5.32 -9.57
CA ALA A 318 10.35 4.43 -9.27
C ALA A 318 11.25 4.17 -10.49
N LEU A 319 10.65 3.89 -11.66
CA LEU A 319 11.39 3.69 -12.90
C LEU A 319 12.17 4.94 -13.31
N SER A 320 11.61 6.14 -13.11
CA SER A 320 12.32 7.38 -13.42
C SER A 320 13.63 7.51 -12.62
N VAL A 321 13.62 7.09 -11.34
CA VAL A 321 14.81 7.09 -10.49
C VAL A 321 15.81 6.03 -10.97
N ILE A 322 15.33 4.81 -11.24
CA ILE A 322 16.20 3.72 -11.73
C ILE A 322 16.89 4.11 -13.03
N LEU A 323 16.14 4.66 -14.00
CA LEU A 323 16.66 5.09 -15.29
C LEU A 323 17.64 6.26 -15.13
N GLN A 324 17.32 7.24 -14.29
CA GLN A 324 18.21 8.39 -14.04
C GLN A 324 19.54 7.95 -13.42
N VAL A 325 19.48 7.13 -12.37
CA VAL A 325 20.68 6.62 -11.67
C VAL A 325 21.50 5.71 -12.60
N GLY A 326 20.82 4.82 -13.34
CA GLY A 326 21.47 3.94 -14.31
C GLY A 326 22.19 4.71 -15.41
N SER A 327 21.52 5.68 -16.05
CA SER A 327 22.12 6.52 -17.08
C SER A 327 23.29 7.33 -16.56
N TYR A 328 23.15 7.92 -15.36
CA TYR A 328 24.24 8.72 -14.79
C TYR A 328 25.47 7.86 -14.44
N LYS A 329 25.28 6.65 -13.91
CA LYS A 329 26.37 5.72 -13.63
C LYS A 329 27.09 5.26 -14.90
N LEU A 330 26.30 4.88 -15.95
CA LEU A 330 26.85 4.31 -17.18
C LEU A 330 27.38 5.37 -18.17
N ARG A 331 26.67 6.49 -18.33
CA ARG A 331 26.93 7.48 -19.39
C ARG A 331 27.31 8.85 -18.86
N LYS A 332 27.27 9.09 -17.52
CA LYS A 332 27.44 10.42 -16.88
C LYS A 332 26.48 11.49 -17.41
N LYS A 333 25.33 11.06 -17.98
CA LYS A 333 24.32 11.96 -18.54
C LYS A 333 22.99 11.73 -17.81
N ARG A 334 22.30 12.85 -17.52
CA ARG A 334 20.94 12.83 -16.97
C ARG A 334 19.94 12.62 -18.09
N ILE A 335 18.89 11.78 -17.85
CA ILE A 335 17.74 11.62 -18.76
C ILE A 335 16.71 12.70 -18.42
N PHE A 336 16.39 12.85 -17.14
CA PHE A 336 15.46 13.84 -16.63
C PHE A 336 16.21 15.01 -15.99
N LYS A 337 15.58 16.20 -15.91
CA LYS A 337 16.15 17.33 -15.16
C LYS A 337 16.42 16.96 -13.71
N MET A 338 15.47 16.22 -13.11
CA MET A 338 15.55 15.64 -11.77
C MET A 338 14.69 14.38 -11.72
N ALA A 339 15.00 13.43 -10.83
CA ALA A 339 14.19 12.26 -10.51
C ALA A 339 13.98 12.23 -8.97
N PRO A 340 12.82 11.75 -8.50
CA PRO A 340 11.66 11.21 -9.24
C PRO A 340 11.02 12.18 -10.24
N ILE A 341 10.15 11.65 -11.15
CA ILE A 341 9.71 12.42 -12.34
C ILE A 341 8.80 13.61 -12.01
N HIS A 342 8.12 13.64 -10.86
CA HIS A 342 7.36 14.81 -10.44
C HIS A 342 8.25 16.06 -10.35
N HIS A 343 9.47 15.95 -9.83
CA HIS A 343 10.43 17.06 -9.80
C HIS A 343 10.88 17.52 -11.19
N HIS A 344 10.91 16.63 -12.17
CA HIS A 344 11.18 17.00 -13.55
C HIS A 344 10.14 17.99 -14.07
N PHE A 345 8.84 17.76 -13.79
CA PHE A 345 7.76 18.64 -14.21
C PHE A 345 7.77 19.97 -13.46
N GLU A 346 8.13 19.99 -12.17
CA GLU A 346 8.33 21.24 -11.41
C GLU A 346 9.45 22.09 -12.06
N LEU A 347 10.59 21.45 -12.42
CA LEU A 347 11.71 22.13 -13.09
C LEU A 347 11.41 22.52 -14.56
N LEU A 348 10.31 22.02 -15.13
CA LEU A 348 9.74 22.50 -16.39
C LEU A 348 8.80 23.70 -16.21
N GLY A 349 8.56 24.14 -14.95
CA GLY A 349 7.73 25.30 -14.63
C GLY A 349 6.26 24.98 -14.34
N TRP A 350 5.90 23.72 -14.11
CA TRP A 350 4.55 23.39 -13.65
C TRP A 350 4.41 23.73 -12.16
N SER A 351 3.26 24.30 -11.77
CA SER A 351 2.94 24.48 -10.35
C SER A 351 2.74 23.13 -9.66
N GLU A 352 3.07 23.06 -8.38
CA GLU A 352 2.94 21.84 -7.56
C GLU A 352 1.53 21.26 -7.66
N SER A 353 0.49 22.08 -7.45
CA SER A 353 -0.91 21.67 -7.57
C SER A 353 -1.26 21.05 -8.94
N LYS A 354 -0.67 21.61 -10.03
CA LYS A 354 -0.89 21.10 -11.38
C LYS A 354 -0.25 19.72 -11.58
N VAL A 355 0.94 19.49 -11.01
CA VAL A 355 1.60 18.18 -11.03
C VAL A 355 0.74 17.18 -10.28
N ILE A 356 0.35 17.49 -9.05
CA ILE A 356 -0.43 16.63 -8.17
C ILE A 356 -1.73 16.17 -8.85
N VAL A 357 -2.55 17.11 -9.32
CA VAL A 357 -3.84 16.79 -9.95
C VAL A 357 -3.67 15.94 -11.21
N ARG A 358 -2.67 16.24 -12.04
CA ARG A 358 -2.41 15.45 -13.26
C ARG A 358 -1.94 14.04 -12.95
N PHE A 359 -1.17 13.84 -11.90
CA PHE A 359 -0.74 12.53 -11.44
C PHE A 359 -1.90 11.72 -10.83
N TRP A 360 -2.84 12.37 -10.12
CA TRP A 360 -4.06 11.73 -9.68
C TRP A 360 -4.91 11.27 -10.87
N ILE A 361 -5.07 12.12 -11.90
CA ILE A 361 -5.77 11.74 -13.13
C ILE A 361 -5.07 10.55 -13.81
N ALA A 362 -3.75 10.57 -13.93
CA ALA A 362 -2.99 9.47 -14.47
C ALA A 362 -3.17 8.19 -13.64
N SER A 363 -3.12 8.29 -12.30
CA SER A 363 -3.37 7.16 -11.40
C SER A 363 -4.76 6.57 -11.61
N LEU A 364 -5.80 7.42 -11.77
CA LEU A 364 -7.16 6.98 -12.06
C LEU A 364 -7.25 6.25 -13.41
N ILE A 365 -6.60 6.78 -14.45
CA ILE A 365 -6.55 6.14 -15.78
C ILE A 365 -5.91 4.75 -15.66
N PHE A 366 -4.79 4.62 -14.97
CA PHE A 366 -4.12 3.34 -14.74
C PHE A 366 -4.99 2.36 -13.95
N ALA A 367 -5.66 2.82 -12.90
CA ALA A 367 -6.54 2.00 -12.09
C ALA A 367 -7.77 1.51 -12.89
N LEU A 368 -8.39 2.39 -13.68
CA LEU A 368 -9.49 2.02 -14.58
C LEU A 368 -9.02 1.02 -15.64
N PHE A 369 -7.86 1.24 -16.25
CA PHE A 369 -7.27 0.28 -17.19
C PHE A 369 -7.04 -1.09 -16.53
N ALA A 370 -6.50 -1.12 -15.31
CA ALA A 370 -6.34 -2.35 -14.55
C ALA A 370 -7.69 -3.07 -14.34
N LEU A 371 -8.75 -2.34 -14.00
CA LEU A 371 -10.09 -2.92 -13.82
C LEU A 371 -10.71 -3.44 -15.12
N THR A 372 -10.37 -2.87 -16.29
CA THR A 372 -10.85 -3.42 -17.57
C THR A 372 -10.35 -4.83 -17.84
N THR A 373 -9.17 -5.19 -17.29
CA THR A 373 -8.60 -6.53 -17.44
C THR A 373 -9.44 -7.61 -16.76
N LEU A 374 -10.35 -7.26 -15.84
CA LEU A 374 -11.19 -8.23 -15.12
C LEU A 374 -12.01 -9.14 -16.06
N LYS A 375 -12.50 -8.61 -17.17
CA LYS A 375 -13.26 -9.41 -18.15
C LYS A 375 -12.39 -10.04 -19.23
N LEU A 376 -11.17 -9.55 -19.39
CA LEU A 376 -10.23 -10.03 -20.44
C LEU A 376 -9.32 -11.17 -19.96
N ARG A 377 -9.58 -11.70 -18.78
CA ARG A 377 -8.78 -12.76 -18.15
C ARG A 377 -9.24 -14.14 -18.53
#